data_7fe6afc3c7c6ae3b5ba3de84d63c1c52
#
_entry.id   7fe6afc3c7c6ae3b5ba3de84d63c1c52
#
_cell.length_a   1.000
_cell.length_b   1.000
_cell.length_c   1.000
_cell.angle_alpha   90.00
_cell.angle_beta   90.00
_cell.angle_gamma   90.00
#
_symmetry.space_group_name_H-M   'P 1'
#
loop_
_entity.id
_entity.type
_entity.pdbx_description
1 polymer ?
#
loop_
_entity_poly.entity_id
_entity_poly.type
_entity_poly.pdbx_seq_one_letter_code
_entity_poly.pdbx_strand_id
1 'polypeptide(L)'
;MINPEHKILLIILSYLFGSISTSTIICRIKNVDIKKIGSGNAGATNTVRALGKKYGALVLILDILKGIIPTLIASTLSPSTLILPVLCAFSTVLGHVFPIYFSFKGGKGAATFIGTILVLFPLGA
;
A
#
# COMPACT_ATOMS: atom_id res chain seq x y z
N MET A 1 9.83 -2.80 -24.67
CA MET A 1 10.43 -3.21 -23.40
C MET A 1 10.89 -1.99 -22.60
N ILE A 2 10.60 -1.97 -21.33
CA ILE A 2 10.96 -0.85 -20.46
C ILE A 2 12.47 -0.85 -20.18
N ASN A 3 13.14 0.31 -20.25
CA ASN A 3 14.57 0.40 -20.00
C ASN A 3 14.90 0.46 -18.51
N PRO A 4 16.17 0.21 -18.10
CA PRO A 4 16.55 0.15 -16.69
C PRO A 4 16.23 1.41 -15.88
N GLU A 5 16.37 2.59 -16.50
CA GLU A 5 16.08 3.86 -15.83
C GLU A 5 14.60 3.96 -15.45
N HIS A 6 13.72 3.56 -16.35
CA HIS A 6 12.29 3.55 -16.11
C HIS A 6 11.89 2.50 -15.08
N LYS A 7 12.60 1.35 -15.05
CA LYS A 7 12.36 0.33 -14.01
C LYS A 7 12.66 0.87 -12.63
N ILE A 8 13.79 1.54 -12.47
CA ILE A 8 14.20 2.14 -11.20
C ILE A 8 13.19 3.21 -10.79
N LEU A 9 12.80 4.07 -11.73
CA LEU A 9 11.79 5.11 -11.46
C LEU A 9 10.48 4.50 -10.98
N LEU A 10 10.02 3.42 -11.63
CA LEU A 10 8.77 2.77 -11.26
C LEU A 10 8.84 2.18 -9.86
N ILE A 11 9.98 1.60 -9.47
CA ILE A 11 10.20 1.06 -8.12
C ILE A 11 10.11 2.20 -7.09
N ILE A 12 10.77 3.33 -7.37
CA ILE A 12 10.75 4.50 -6.47
C ILE A 12 9.32 5.05 -6.34
N LEU A 13 8.62 5.20 -7.47
CA LEU A 13 7.24 5.68 -7.46
C LEU A 13 6.30 4.73 -6.71
N SER A 14 6.55 3.43 -6.80
CA SER A 14 5.79 2.43 -6.05
C SER A 14 5.96 2.62 -4.55
N TYR A 15 7.18 2.88 -4.10
CA TYR A 15 7.44 3.20 -2.69
C TYR A 15 6.70 4.48 -2.27
N LEU A 16 6.82 5.54 -3.06
CA LEU A 16 6.16 6.82 -2.76
C LEU A 16 4.65 6.68 -2.72
N PHE A 17 4.08 5.91 -3.64
CA PHE A 17 2.64 5.63 -3.67
C PHE A 17 2.22 4.83 -2.44
N GLY A 18 2.98 3.80 -2.08
CA GLY A 18 2.73 3.00 -0.88
C GLY A 18 2.82 3.82 0.41
N SER A 19 3.64 4.86 0.40
CA SER A 19 3.81 5.76 1.55
C SER A 19 2.59 6.64 1.82
N ILE A 20 1.62 6.71 0.92
CA ILE A 20 0.36 7.41 1.16
C ILE A 20 -0.44 6.61 2.17
N SER A 21 -0.39 7.02 3.44
CA SER A 21 -1.05 6.33 4.54
C SER A 21 -2.52 6.70 4.60
N THR A 22 -3.38 5.86 4.03
CA THR A 22 -4.83 6.12 3.96
C THR A 22 -5.45 6.28 5.33
N SER A 23 -5.12 5.40 6.27
CA SER A 23 -5.62 5.49 7.64
C SER A 23 -5.23 6.79 8.32
N THR A 24 -3.95 7.16 8.23
CA THR A 24 -3.44 8.40 8.85
C THR A 24 -4.15 9.62 8.28
N ILE A 25 -4.30 9.67 6.94
CA ILE A 25 -4.94 10.81 6.24
C ILE A 25 -6.41 10.91 6.64
N ILE A 26 -7.14 9.81 6.58
CA ILE A 26 -8.58 9.80 6.90
C ILE A 26 -8.80 10.20 8.36
N CYS A 27 -7.99 9.66 9.27
CA CYS A 27 -8.10 10.00 10.68
C CYS A 27 -7.78 11.48 10.93
N ARG A 28 -6.75 12.03 10.28
CA ARG A 28 -6.43 13.46 10.41
C ARG A 28 -7.56 14.36 9.91
N ILE A 29 -8.22 13.98 8.81
CA ILE A 29 -9.38 14.71 8.30
C ILE A 29 -10.49 14.73 9.36
N LYS A 30 -10.63 13.66 10.13
CA LYS A 30 -11.60 13.54 11.22
C LYS A 30 -11.07 14.05 12.56
N ASN A 31 -9.93 14.74 12.58
CA ASN A 31 -9.30 15.28 13.79
C ASN A 31 -8.92 14.20 14.81
N VAL A 32 -8.52 13.03 14.32
CA VAL A 32 -8.08 11.90 15.17
C VAL A 32 -6.65 11.54 14.82
N ASP A 33 -5.81 11.34 15.83
CA ASP A 33 -4.45 10.83 15.65
C ASP A 33 -4.46 9.31 15.83
N ILE A 34 -4.38 8.57 14.73
CA ILE A 34 -4.43 7.11 14.74
C ILE A 34 -3.29 6.51 15.60
N LYS A 35 -2.17 7.19 15.73
CA LYS A 35 -1.04 6.72 16.52
C LYS A 35 -1.34 6.65 18.01
N LYS A 36 -2.35 7.41 18.47
CA LYS A 36 -2.78 7.46 19.87
C LYS A 36 -3.99 6.58 20.14
N ILE A 37 -4.52 5.89 19.14
CA ILE A 37 -5.70 5.04 19.28
C ILE A 37 -5.27 3.58 19.28
N GLY A 38 -5.83 2.78 20.20
CA GLY A 38 -5.64 1.33 20.26
C GLY A 38 -4.18 0.91 20.10
N SER A 39 -3.88 0.13 19.05
CA SER A 39 -2.54 -0.37 18.78
C SER A 39 -1.59 0.71 18.24
N GLY A 40 -2.10 1.88 17.87
CA GLY A 40 -1.30 2.89 17.19
C GLY A 40 -1.01 2.56 15.74
N ASN A 41 -1.52 1.45 15.23
CA ASN A 41 -1.26 0.98 13.88
C ASN A 41 -2.11 1.75 12.84
N ALA A 42 -1.47 2.21 11.78
CA ALA A 42 -2.15 2.91 10.68
C ALA A 42 -2.76 1.89 9.70
N GLY A 43 -3.78 1.18 10.14
CA GLY A 43 -4.45 0.14 9.35
C GLY A 43 -5.95 0.09 9.59
N ALA A 44 -6.61 -0.80 8.85
CA ALA A 44 -8.06 -0.90 8.85
C ALA A 44 -8.64 -1.23 10.22
N THR A 45 -8.06 -2.23 10.91
CA THR A 45 -8.58 -2.67 12.21
C THR A 45 -8.54 -1.54 13.23
N ASN A 46 -7.42 -0.81 13.30
CA ASN A 46 -7.31 0.30 14.24
C ASN A 46 -8.17 1.49 13.80
N THR A 47 -8.39 1.67 12.51
CA THR A 47 -9.32 2.67 12.00
C THR A 47 -10.75 2.38 12.44
N VAL A 48 -11.15 1.10 12.49
CA VAL A 48 -12.45 0.71 13.05
C VAL A 48 -12.56 1.17 14.50
N ARG A 49 -11.52 0.98 15.30
CA ARG A 49 -11.50 1.43 16.70
C ARG A 49 -11.64 2.94 16.82
N ALA A 50 -10.99 3.68 15.91
CA ALA A 50 -10.97 5.14 15.95
C ALA A 50 -12.23 5.78 15.37
N LEU A 51 -12.75 5.27 14.25
CA LEU A 51 -13.78 5.94 13.45
C LEU A 51 -14.97 5.05 13.10
N GLY A 52 -14.94 3.77 13.44
CA GLY A 52 -16.04 2.84 13.15
C GLY A 52 -15.83 2.03 11.87
N LYS A 53 -16.74 1.10 11.62
CA LYS A 53 -16.63 0.09 10.56
C LYS A 53 -16.60 0.67 9.15
N LYS A 54 -17.35 1.74 8.91
CA LYS A 54 -17.42 2.38 7.59
C LYS A 54 -16.03 2.85 7.14
N TYR A 55 -15.35 3.59 8.00
CA TYR A 55 -14.01 4.11 7.67
C TYR A 55 -12.94 3.02 7.68
N GLY A 56 -13.09 2.02 8.56
CA GLY A 56 -12.20 0.86 8.54
C GLY A 56 -12.31 0.09 7.25
N ALA A 57 -13.51 -0.12 6.72
CA ALA A 57 -13.72 -0.77 5.43
C ALA A 57 -13.13 0.05 4.28
N LEU A 58 -13.30 1.37 4.32
CA LEU A 58 -12.71 2.26 3.31
C LEU A 58 -11.18 2.15 3.30
N VAL A 59 -10.56 2.18 4.47
CA VAL A 59 -9.09 2.02 4.59
C VAL A 59 -8.67 0.66 4.05
N LEU A 60 -9.39 -0.41 4.38
CA LEU A 60 -9.07 -1.75 3.89
C LEU A 60 -9.07 -1.80 2.36
N ILE A 61 -10.13 -1.28 1.75
CA ILE A 61 -10.25 -1.26 0.28
C ILE A 61 -9.14 -0.43 -0.35
N LEU A 62 -8.87 0.75 0.19
CA LEU A 62 -7.83 1.63 -0.36
C LEU A 62 -6.43 1.04 -0.20
N ASP A 63 -6.16 0.36 0.92
CA ASP A 63 -4.86 -0.29 1.13
C ASP A 63 -4.66 -1.48 0.21
N ILE A 64 -5.72 -2.24 -0.09
CA ILE A 64 -5.66 -3.32 -1.08
C ILE A 64 -5.42 -2.74 -2.48
N LEU A 65 -6.15 -1.71 -2.87
CA LEU A 65 -5.97 -1.04 -4.16
C LEU A 65 -4.56 -0.46 -4.29
N LYS A 66 -4.00 0.03 -3.21
CA LYS A 66 -2.64 0.57 -3.18
C LYS A 66 -1.60 -0.50 -3.57
N GLY A 67 -1.83 -1.74 -3.16
CA GLY A 67 -0.99 -2.86 -3.58
C GLY A 67 -1.25 -3.30 -5.01
N ILE A 68 -2.51 -3.27 -5.46
CA ILE A 68 -2.90 -3.69 -6.80
C ILE A 68 -2.30 -2.76 -7.87
N ILE A 69 -2.45 -1.47 -7.72
CA ILE A 69 -2.15 -0.50 -8.79
C ILE A 69 -0.69 -0.53 -9.25
N PRO A 70 0.31 -0.35 -8.37
CA PRO A 70 1.70 -0.39 -8.83
C PRO A 70 2.12 -1.74 -9.38
N THR A 71 1.65 -2.82 -8.76
CA THR A 71 1.99 -4.18 -9.18
C THR A 71 1.41 -4.47 -10.56
N LEU A 72 0.16 -4.05 -10.79
CA LEU A 72 -0.50 -4.23 -12.08
C LEU A 72 0.19 -3.42 -13.18
N ILE A 73 0.55 -2.17 -12.91
CA ILE A 73 1.28 -1.34 -13.87
C ILE A 73 2.61 -2.00 -14.24
N ALA A 74 3.35 -2.48 -13.26
CA ALA A 74 4.63 -3.15 -13.50
C ALA A 74 4.43 -4.43 -14.32
N SER A 75 3.37 -5.20 -14.05
CA SER A 75 3.06 -6.42 -14.80
C SER A 75 2.74 -6.14 -16.26
N THR A 76 2.01 -5.05 -16.53
CA THR A 76 1.68 -4.69 -17.92
C THR A 76 2.88 -4.14 -18.68
N LEU A 77 3.78 -3.41 -18.01
CA LEU A 77 4.99 -2.86 -18.63
C LEU A 77 6.10 -3.90 -18.82
N SER A 78 6.06 -4.99 -18.07
CA SER A 78 7.09 -6.03 -18.14
C SER A 78 6.43 -7.42 -18.09
N PRO A 79 5.66 -7.80 -19.13
CA PRO A 79 4.85 -9.02 -19.09
C PRO A 79 5.64 -10.31 -19.12
N SER A 80 6.90 -10.28 -19.57
CA SER A 80 7.71 -11.50 -19.74
C SER A 80 8.47 -11.91 -18.48
N THR A 81 8.39 -11.14 -17.39
CA THR A 81 9.13 -11.44 -16.15
C THR A 81 8.33 -10.99 -14.93
N LEU A 82 8.56 -11.67 -13.80
CA LEU A 82 7.99 -11.29 -12.52
C LEU A 82 8.92 -10.37 -11.70
N ILE A 83 10.15 -10.15 -12.16
CA ILE A 83 11.14 -9.39 -11.36
C ILE A 83 10.64 -7.97 -11.07
N LEU A 84 10.27 -7.22 -12.10
CA LEU A 84 9.82 -5.84 -11.90
C LEU A 84 8.52 -5.76 -11.09
N PRO A 85 7.47 -6.54 -11.40
CA PRO A 85 6.26 -6.54 -10.56
C PRO A 85 6.53 -6.88 -9.10
N VAL A 86 7.39 -7.85 -8.82
CA VAL A 86 7.74 -8.23 -7.44
C VAL A 86 8.46 -7.10 -6.74
N LEU A 87 9.41 -6.44 -7.41
CA LEU A 87 10.14 -5.32 -6.82
C LEU A 87 9.20 -4.13 -6.53
N CYS A 88 8.28 -3.83 -7.44
CA CYS A 88 7.31 -2.77 -7.23
C CYS A 88 6.33 -3.12 -6.11
N ALA A 89 5.89 -4.38 -6.04
CA ALA A 89 5.03 -4.88 -4.97
C ALA A 89 5.72 -4.74 -3.61
N PHE A 90 6.97 -5.19 -3.52
CA PHE A 90 7.76 -5.07 -2.29
C PHE A 90 7.93 -3.61 -1.88
N SER A 91 8.26 -2.73 -2.84
CA SER A 91 8.44 -1.31 -2.56
C SER A 91 7.17 -0.64 -2.07
N THR A 92 6.01 -1.03 -2.63
CA THR A 92 4.72 -0.50 -2.19
C THR A 92 4.41 -0.91 -0.76
N VAL A 93 4.62 -2.18 -0.41
CA VAL A 93 4.43 -2.66 0.95
C VAL A 93 5.40 -1.96 1.90
N LEU A 94 6.65 -1.82 1.49
CA LEU A 94 7.67 -1.10 2.28
C LEU A 94 7.24 0.35 2.54
N GLY A 95 6.67 1.01 1.52
CA GLY A 95 6.12 2.35 1.67
C GLY A 95 4.96 2.40 2.66
N HIS A 96 4.08 1.40 2.64
CA HIS A 96 2.99 1.33 3.60
C HIS A 96 3.49 1.15 5.04
N VAL A 97 4.50 0.33 5.24
CA VAL A 97 5.06 0.05 6.58
C VAL A 97 5.93 1.20 7.07
N PHE A 98 6.75 1.79 6.17
CA PHE A 98 7.68 2.87 6.48
C PHE A 98 7.44 4.09 5.58
N PRO A 99 6.29 4.78 5.74
CA PRO A 99 5.93 5.88 4.84
C PRO A 99 6.79 7.12 5.06
N ILE A 100 7.41 7.59 4.00
CA ILE A 100 8.29 8.78 4.07
C ILE A 100 7.51 10.03 4.51
N TYR A 101 6.23 10.14 4.13
CA TYR A 101 5.43 11.33 4.46
C TYR A 101 4.98 11.37 5.93
N PHE A 102 5.12 10.28 6.67
CA PHE A 102 4.59 10.15 8.03
C PHE A 102 5.65 9.62 9.00
N SER A 103 6.87 10.14 8.87
CA SER A 103 8.00 9.83 9.76
C SER A 103 8.33 8.33 9.81
N PHE A 104 8.10 7.63 8.70
CA PHE A 104 8.34 6.18 8.56
C PHE A 104 7.53 5.31 9.52
N LYS A 105 6.42 5.83 10.04
CA LYS A 105 5.53 5.11 10.95
C LYS A 105 4.19 4.83 10.25
N GLY A 106 4.08 3.66 9.65
CA GLY A 106 2.88 3.25 8.93
C GLY A 106 2.16 2.10 9.59
N GLY A 107 1.52 1.28 8.77
CA GLY A 107 0.83 0.08 9.19
C GLY A 107 1.67 -1.17 9.07
N LYS A 108 1.03 -2.33 9.19
CA LYS A 108 1.71 -3.63 9.08
C LYS A 108 1.84 -4.13 7.65
N GLY A 109 1.07 -3.56 6.72
CA GLY A 109 1.16 -3.88 5.31
C GLY A 109 0.34 -5.08 4.86
N ALA A 110 -0.47 -5.68 5.72
CA ALA A 110 -1.22 -6.89 5.39
C ALA A 110 -2.18 -6.68 4.21
N ALA A 111 -2.99 -5.65 4.24
CA ALA A 111 -3.96 -5.37 3.18
C ALA A 111 -3.27 -5.01 1.85
N THR A 112 -2.22 -4.18 1.92
CA THR A 112 -1.42 -3.83 0.74
C THR A 112 -0.74 -5.06 0.15
N PHE A 113 -0.21 -5.93 1.01
CA PHE A 113 0.37 -7.20 0.57
C PHE A 113 -0.66 -8.07 -0.14
N ILE A 114 -1.88 -8.19 0.41
CA ILE A 114 -2.97 -8.93 -0.24
C ILE A 114 -3.22 -8.38 -1.66
N GLY A 115 -3.24 -7.06 -1.80
CA GLY A 115 -3.41 -6.42 -3.11
C GLY A 115 -2.32 -6.83 -4.10
N THR A 116 -1.06 -6.88 -3.67
CA THR A 116 0.04 -7.31 -4.53
C THR A 116 -0.12 -8.76 -4.95
N ILE A 117 -0.52 -9.63 -4.03
CA ILE A 117 -0.68 -11.07 -4.29
C ILE A 117 -1.83 -11.32 -5.28
N LEU A 118 -2.91 -10.54 -5.20
CA LEU A 118 -4.03 -10.66 -6.16
C LEU A 118 -3.57 -10.43 -7.60
N VAL A 119 -2.55 -9.61 -7.81
CA VAL A 119 -1.99 -9.37 -9.16
C VAL A 119 -0.98 -10.44 -9.53
N LEU A 120 -0.06 -10.77 -8.61
CA LEU A 120 1.04 -11.69 -8.89
C LEU A 120 0.57 -13.15 -9.01
N PHE A 121 -0.45 -13.53 -8.24
CA PHE A 121 -0.98 -14.89 -8.19
C PHE A 121 -2.49 -14.85 -8.26
N PRO A 122 -3.07 -14.55 -9.44
CA PRO A 122 -4.51 -14.45 -9.58
C PRO A 122 -5.22 -15.76 -9.25
N LEU A 123 -6.43 -15.68 -8.71
CA LEU A 123 -7.24 -16.84 -8.40
C LEU A 123 -7.52 -17.63 -9.68
N GLY A 124 -7.29 -18.94 -9.64
CA GLY A 124 -7.52 -19.81 -10.79
C GLY A 124 -6.35 -19.91 -11.75
N ALA A 125 -5.27 -19.21 -11.47
CA ALA A 125 -4.06 -19.30 -12.29
C ALA A 125 -3.24 -20.53 -11.99
#